data_4b3250860a738af05648fc4fefa8a053
#
_entry.id   4b3250860a738af05648fc4fefa8a053
#
_cell.length_a   1.000
_cell.length_b   1.000
_cell.length_c   1.000
_cell.angle_alpha   90.00
_cell.angle_beta   90.00
_cell.angle_gamma   90.00
#
_symmetry.space_group_name_H-M   'P 1'
#
loop_
_entity.id
_entity.type
_entity.pdbx_description
1 polymer ?
#
loop_
_entity_poly.entity_id
_entity_poly.type
_entity_poly.pdbx_seq_one_letter_code
_entity_poly.pdbx_strand_id
1 'polypeptide(L)'
;MTRYEDCVRVLRDHERFARDWRRLGLDIPESSLSVQSLDPPAQAPLRSLFMNSLRAQDLDGIGSRTRSTVDELFGLLSERSEFDVLVDVAAPLSLYVISELLGVEQPDFRAFAVVSDAITRSMDAGLVPETIEPGRRARQELSAMVEAWFQASGKPGLLADVVRHKDRAGVPDIYVRNTTRVMFQGGYSTVVAGIGNVVSTLLRHPWVLDQLRDESLLQTGIDELIRFDGPVQGTSRMATQSTTIGGVPIERGQTVLTLFAAANHDPEQFPWPNEIVLDRAPNQHLGFGWGPHSCIGTVVAQITLRELVSVLASWPQSLRQARPARRRTTATMRSLEELPVTFGA
;
A
#
# COMPACT_ATOMS: atom_id res chain seq x y z
N MET A 1 -11.83 -12.25 11.51
CA MET A 1 -13.05 -11.49 11.19
C MET A 1 -13.16 -11.39 9.69
N THR A 2 -14.30 -11.77 9.14
CA THR A 2 -14.56 -11.80 7.68
C THR A 2 -15.72 -10.89 7.28
N ARG A 3 -16.67 -10.64 8.20
CA ARG A 3 -17.78 -9.72 7.95
C ARG A 3 -17.29 -8.29 7.95
N TYR A 4 -17.79 -7.48 7.05
CA TYR A 4 -17.39 -6.08 6.88
C TYR A 4 -17.62 -5.27 8.17
N GLU A 5 -18.81 -5.35 8.76
CA GLU A 5 -19.17 -4.61 9.97
C GLU A 5 -18.25 -4.94 11.15
N ASP A 6 -17.94 -6.22 11.37
CA ASP A 6 -17.05 -6.67 12.42
C ASP A 6 -15.62 -6.15 12.21
N CYS A 7 -15.13 -6.17 10.96
CA CYS A 7 -13.82 -5.60 10.62
C CYS A 7 -13.78 -4.10 10.90
N VAL A 8 -14.77 -3.33 10.46
CA VAL A 8 -14.86 -1.89 10.70
C VAL A 8 -14.91 -1.58 12.20
N ARG A 9 -15.69 -2.36 12.97
CA ARG A 9 -15.78 -2.21 14.43
C ARG A 9 -14.42 -2.39 15.10
N VAL A 10 -13.69 -3.45 14.76
CA VAL A 10 -12.34 -3.71 15.29
C VAL A 10 -11.35 -2.62 14.88
N LEU A 11 -11.41 -2.13 13.65
CA LEU A 11 -10.49 -1.11 13.13
C LEU A 11 -10.72 0.29 13.71
N ARG A 12 -11.96 0.61 14.12
CA ARG A 12 -12.32 1.90 14.74
C ARG A 12 -12.01 1.95 16.22
N ASP A 13 -12.19 0.84 16.91
CA ASP A 13 -12.12 0.75 18.37
C ASP A 13 -10.68 0.49 18.85
N HIS A 14 -9.82 1.50 18.70
CA HIS A 14 -8.43 1.43 19.14
C HIS A 14 -8.29 1.31 20.67
N GLU A 15 -9.33 1.57 21.44
CA GLU A 15 -9.30 1.40 22.89
C GLU A 15 -9.31 -0.08 23.25
N ARG A 16 -10.19 -0.87 22.62
CA ARG A 16 -10.32 -2.32 22.87
C ARG A 16 -9.41 -3.17 22.00
N PHE A 17 -8.99 -2.65 20.83
CA PHE A 17 -8.20 -3.38 19.83
C PHE A 17 -6.95 -2.60 19.47
N ALA A 18 -5.89 -2.83 20.24
CA ALA A 18 -4.64 -2.08 20.12
C ALA A 18 -3.78 -2.54 18.95
N ARG A 19 -3.11 -1.57 18.35
CA ARG A 19 -1.95 -1.77 17.50
C ARG A 19 -0.65 -1.60 18.29
N ASP A 20 -0.68 -0.77 19.33
CA ASP A 20 0.42 -0.55 20.26
C ASP A 20 0.43 -1.63 21.34
N TRP A 21 1.23 -2.66 21.12
CA TRP A 21 1.29 -3.81 22.00
C TRP A 21 1.90 -3.51 23.38
N ARG A 22 2.53 -2.35 23.57
CA ARG A 22 2.99 -1.90 24.89
C ARG A 22 1.82 -1.74 25.87
N ARG A 23 0.62 -1.45 25.35
CA ARG A 23 -0.62 -1.39 26.14
C ARG A 23 -1.01 -2.73 26.78
N LEU A 24 -0.41 -3.82 26.32
CA LEU A 24 -0.57 -5.16 26.90
C LEU A 24 0.65 -5.58 27.75
N GLY A 25 1.60 -4.68 27.96
CA GLY A 25 2.80 -4.94 28.74
C GLY A 25 3.93 -5.62 27.96
N LEU A 26 3.83 -5.64 26.62
CA LEU A 26 4.93 -6.16 25.79
C LEU A 26 6.01 -5.10 25.62
N ASP A 27 7.26 -5.53 25.72
CA ASP A 27 8.42 -4.67 25.46
C ASP A 27 8.64 -4.54 23.95
N ILE A 28 8.38 -3.36 23.42
CA ILE A 28 8.54 -3.03 22.00
C ILE A 28 9.65 -1.97 21.89
N PRO A 29 10.75 -2.26 21.19
CA PRO A 29 11.84 -1.30 21.05
C PRO A 29 11.39 -0.04 20.30
N GLU A 30 11.87 1.12 20.72
CA GLU A 30 11.54 2.41 20.10
C GLU A 30 11.81 2.44 18.58
N SER A 31 12.83 1.71 18.14
CA SER A 31 13.15 1.54 16.71
C SER A 31 12.04 0.88 15.88
N SER A 32 11.03 0.29 16.54
CA SER A 32 9.85 -0.30 15.90
C SER A 32 8.60 0.58 15.97
N LEU A 33 8.66 1.70 16.74
CA LEU A 33 7.51 2.58 16.93
C LEU A 33 7.39 3.59 15.79
N SER A 34 6.22 3.66 15.21
CA SER A 34 5.89 4.50 14.05
C SER A 34 4.40 4.83 14.05
N VAL A 35 3.95 5.61 13.10
CA VAL A 35 2.52 5.88 12.89
C VAL A 35 1.69 4.59 12.73
N GLN A 36 2.32 3.50 12.28
CA GLN A 36 1.66 2.22 12.06
C GLN A 36 1.49 1.40 13.35
N SER A 37 2.40 1.54 14.32
CA SER A 37 2.44 0.74 15.55
C SER A 37 1.97 1.47 16.80
N LEU A 38 1.88 2.81 16.78
CA LEU A 38 1.34 3.61 17.88
C LEU A 38 -0.18 3.73 17.76
N ASP A 39 -0.88 3.78 18.89
CA ASP A 39 -2.30 4.10 18.96
C ASP A 39 -2.54 5.56 19.43
N PRO A 40 -3.73 6.15 19.16
CA PRO A 40 -4.12 7.39 19.83
C PRO A 40 -4.11 7.25 21.37
N PRO A 41 -3.77 8.32 22.12
CA PRO A 41 -3.45 9.67 21.63
C PRO A 41 -2.00 9.82 21.13
N ALA A 42 -1.07 8.90 21.44
CA ALA A 42 0.36 9.02 21.12
C ALA A 42 0.62 9.07 19.59
N GLN A 43 -0.20 8.40 18.80
CA GLN A 43 -0.11 8.41 17.33
C GLN A 43 -0.51 9.76 16.72
N ALA A 44 -1.47 10.47 17.30
CA ALA A 44 -2.16 11.57 16.65
C ALA A 44 -1.23 12.72 16.20
N PRO A 45 -0.27 13.22 17.02
CA PRO A 45 0.66 14.27 16.58
C PRO A 45 1.53 13.83 15.40
N LEU A 46 2.05 12.58 15.46
CA LEU A 46 2.87 12.00 14.40
C LEU A 46 2.07 11.84 13.09
N ARG A 47 0.86 11.30 13.17
CA ARG A 47 -0.03 11.17 12.03
C ARG A 47 -0.39 12.53 11.41
N SER A 48 -0.72 13.52 12.25
CA SER A 48 -1.05 14.87 11.81
C SER A 48 0.12 15.54 11.10
N LEU A 49 1.35 15.36 11.61
CA LEU A 49 2.57 15.88 10.98
C LEU A 49 2.69 15.36 9.54
N PHE A 50 2.64 14.03 9.35
CA PHE A 50 2.78 13.43 8.03
C PHE A 50 1.61 13.73 7.09
N MET A 51 0.37 13.74 7.60
CA MET A 51 -0.82 14.08 6.80
C MET A 51 -0.80 15.54 6.34
N ASN A 52 -0.39 16.48 7.19
CA ASN A 52 -0.29 17.88 6.82
C ASN A 52 0.83 18.10 5.80
N SER A 53 1.98 17.45 5.99
CA SER A 53 3.08 17.50 5.03
C SER A 53 2.69 16.88 3.69
N LEU A 54 1.89 15.81 3.68
CA LEU A 54 1.38 15.22 2.44
C LEU A 54 0.42 16.17 1.70
N ARG A 55 -0.50 16.80 2.42
CA ARG A 55 -1.45 17.77 1.83
C ARG A 55 -0.78 19.01 1.25
N ALA A 56 0.42 19.35 1.72
CA ALA A 56 1.21 20.46 1.23
C ALA A 56 1.96 20.14 -0.08
N GLN A 57 1.97 18.87 -0.52
CA GLN A 57 2.64 18.49 -1.77
C GLN A 57 1.80 18.84 -3.00
N ASP A 58 2.47 19.09 -4.12
CA ASP A 58 1.87 19.25 -5.44
C ASP A 58 1.43 17.88 -6.00
N LEU A 59 0.26 17.41 -5.57
CA LEU A 59 -0.26 16.10 -5.97
C LEU A 59 -0.64 16.05 -7.45
N ASP A 60 -1.10 17.14 -8.03
CA ASP A 60 -1.41 17.25 -9.47
C ASP A 60 -0.14 17.15 -10.32
N GLY A 61 0.93 17.84 -9.89
CA GLY A 61 2.24 17.71 -10.51
C GLY A 61 2.82 16.29 -10.38
N ILE A 62 2.64 15.62 -9.24
CA ILE A 62 3.00 14.20 -9.07
C ILE A 62 2.22 13.34 -10.07
N GLY A 63 0.92 13.56 -10.21
CA GLY A 63 0.08 12.85 -11.20
C GLY A 63 0.60 13.04 -12.63
N SER A 64 0.84 14.28 -13.03
CA SER A 64 1.36 14.60 -14.38
C SER A 64 2.70 13.93 -14.67
N ARG A 65 3.63 13.96 -13.71
CA ARG A 65 4.93 13.29 -13.85
C ARG A 65 4.80 11.76 -13.83
N THR A 66 3.87 11.21 -13.04
CA THR A 66 3.54 9.77 -13.04
C THR A 66 3.07 9.33 -14.43
N ARG A 67 2.15 10.08 -15.05
CA ARG A 67 1.67 9.83 -16.41
C ARG A 67 2.82 9.82 -17.41
N SER A 68 3.66 10.86 -17.40
CA SER A 68 4.82 10.93 -18.31
C SER A 68 5.77 9.74 -18.12
N THR A 69 6.01 9.32 -16.87
CA THR A 69 6.85 8.15 -16.60
C THR A 69 6.21 6.87 -17.15
N VAL A 70 4.89 6.70 -17.06
CA VAL A 70 4.18 5.55 -17.66
C VAL A 70 4.29 5.57 -19.19
N ASP A 71 4.08 6.74 -19.82
CA ASP A 71 4.21 6.91 -21.27
C ASP A 71 5.62 6.53 -21.77
N GLU A 72 6.66 7.00 -21.07
CA GLU A 72 8.06 6.66 -21.37
C GLU A 72 8.33 5.15 -21.23
N LEU A 73 7.88 4.53 -20.13
CA LEU A 73 8.03 3.10 -19.90
C LEU A 73 7.35 2.28 -21.01
N PHE A 74 6.10 2.61 -21.35
CA PHE A 74 5.36 1.90 -22.38
C PHE A 74 5.97 2.13 -23.77
N GLY A 75 6.49 3.34 -24.06
CA GLY A 75 7.24 3.61 -25.29
C GLY A 75 8.44 2.68 -25.47
N LEU A 76 9.25 2.52 -24.41
CA LEU A 76 10.41 1.63 -24.41
C LEU A 76 10.03 0.13 -24.49
N LEU A 77 8.91 -0.23 -23.86
CA LEU A 77 8.46 -1.62 -23.76
C LEU A 77 7.67 -2.08 -25.02
N SER A 78 7.10 -1.15 -25.77
CA SER A 78 6.33 -1.46 -26.99
C SER A 78 7.19 -2.08 -28.11
N GLU A 79 8.50 -1.92 -28.05
CA GLU A 79 9.45 -2.51 -28.98
C GLU A 79 9.91 -3.92 -28.57
N ARG A 80 9.55 -4.37 -27.35
CA ARG A 80 9.93 -5.68 -26.81
C ARG A 80 8.88 -6.73 -27.19
N SER A 81 9.35 -7.94 -27.51
CA SER A 81 8.47 -9.08 -27.75
C SER A 81 7.71 -9.54 -26.51
N GLU A 82 8.28 -9.37 -25.32
CA GLU A 82 7.71 -9.71 -24.02
C GLU A 82 8.37 -8.84 -22.92
N PHE A 83 7.60 -8.49 -21.89
CA PHE A 83 8.12 -7.83 -20.69
C PHE A 83 7.31 -8.27 -19.44
N ASP A 84 7.86 -8.04 -18.26
CA ASP A 84 7.18 -8.35 -16.99
C ASP A 84 6.64 -7.08 -16.37
N VAL A 85 5.31 -7.04 -16.15
CA VAL A 85 4.64 -5.87 -15.57
C VAL A 85 5.21 -5.49 -14.19
N LEU A 86 5.62 -6.49 -13.38
CA LEU A 86 6.12 -6.21 -12.03
C LEU A 86 7.50 -5.56 -12.06
N VAL A 87 8.40 -6.11 -12.88
CA VAL A 87 9.80 -5.71 -12.95
C VAL A 87 10.00 -4.49 -13.83
N ASP A 88 9.34 -4.49 -15.00
CA ASP A 88 9.59 -3.48 -16.03
C ASP A 88 8.69 -2.24 -15.91
N VAL A 89 7.56 -2.33 -15.17
CA VAL A 89 6.60 -1.21 -14.99
C VAL A 89 6.37 -0.89 -13.52
N ALA A 90 5.85 -1.85 -12.74
CA ALA A 90 5.35 -1.56 -11.40
C ALA A 90 6.47 -1.15 -10.43
N ALA A 91 7.60 -1.86 -10.44
CA ALA A 91 8.72 -1.58 -9.55
C ALA A 91 9.37 -0.21 -9.83
N PRO A 92 9.79 0.12 -11.07
CA PRO A 92 10.38 1.43 -11.36
C PRO A 92 9.40 2.57 -11.13
N LEU A 93 8.13 2.43 -11.53
CA LEU A 93 7.10 3.46 -11.33
C LEU A 93 6.85 3.73 -9.84
N SER A 94 6.64 2.66 -9.04
CA SER A 94 6.39 2.82 -7.61
C SER A 94 7.57 3.46 -6.88
N LEU A 95 8.80 3.08 -7.24
CA LEU A 95 10.00 3.63 -6.64
C LEU A 95 10.17 5.10 -7.01
N TYR A 96 9.91 5.46 -8.27
CA TYR A 96 9.92 6.84 -8.73
C TYR A 96 8.91 7.69 -7.94
N VAL A 97 7.65 7.27 -7.88
CA VAL A 97 6.58 8.04 -7.23
C VAL A 97 6.85 8.26 -5.75
N ILE A 98 7.28 7.24 -5.00
CA ILE A 98 7.54 7.39 -3.57
C ILE A 98 8.79 8.25 -3.31
N SER A 99 9.80 8.16 -4.15
CA SER A 99 11.01 8.99 -4.04
C SER A 99 10.72 10.46 -4.34
N GLU A 100 9.95 10.74 -5.39
CA GLU A 100 9.47 12.09 -5.73
C GLU A 100 8.63 12.68 -4.61
N LEU A 101 7.63 11.92 -4.10
CA LEU A 101 6.79 12.38 -3.01
C LEU A 101 7.60 12.79 -1.77
N LEU A 102 8.54 11.94 -1.38
CA LEU A 102 9.38 12.21 -0.20
C LEU A 102 10.44 13.29 -0.45
N GLY A 103 10.79 13.57 -1.71
CA GLY A 103 11.88 14.47 -2.08
C GLY A 103 13.26 13.88 -1.75
N VAL A 104 13.42 12.57 -1.95
CA VAL A 104 14.65 11.84 -1.66
C VAL A 104 15.34 11.34 -2.94
N GLU A 105 16.61 11.03 -2.85
CA GLU A 105 17.31 10.34 -3.94
C GLU A 105 16.73 8.93 -4.12
N GLN A 106 16.43 8.58 -5.36
CA GLN A 106 15.91 7.26 -5.70
C GLN A 106 17.05 6.23 -5.56
N PRO A 107 16.88 5.18 -4.75
CA PRO A 107 17.86 4.11 -4.67
C PRO A 107 17.89 3.27 -5.96
N ASP A 108 18.96 2.48 -6.14
CA ASP A 108 18.98 1.48 -7.21
C ASP A 108 17.78 0.54 -7.09
N PHE A 109 17.00 0.44 -8.16
CA PHE A 109 15.71 -0.25 -8.09
C PHE A 109 15.86 -1.77 -7.89
N ARG A 110 16.90 -2.39 -8.42
CA ARG A 110 17.14 -3.85 -8.26
C ARG A 110 17.59 -4.18 -6.84
N ALA A 111 18.51 -3.39 -6.30
CA ALA A 111 18.94 -3.54 -4.92
C ALA A 111 17.77 -3.32 -3.96
N PHE A 112 16.97 -2.25 -4.17
CA PHE A 112 15.82 -1.97 -3.32
C PHE A 112 14.71 -3.02 -3.43
N ALA A 113 14.48 -3.59 -4.60
CA ALA A 113 13.51 -4.67 -4.78
C ALA A 113 13.81 -5.89 -3.87
N VAL A 114 15.10 -6.25 -3.72
CA VAL A 114 15.53 -7.34 -2.82
C VAL A 114 15.25 -6.98 -1.36
N VAL A 115 15.59 -5.76 -0.93
CA VAL A 115 15.32 -5.26 0.42
C VAL A 115 13.81 -5.27 0.71
N SER A 116 13.03 -4.73 -0.21
CA SER A 116 11.57 -4.66 -0.08
C SER A 116 10.92 -6.04 -0.06
N ASP A 117 11.38 -6.99 -0.88
CA ASP A 117 10.87 -8.37 -0.89
C ASP A 117 11.10 -9.06 0.45
N ALA A 118 12.31 -8.95 1.01
CA ALA A 118 12.64 -9.54 2.32
C ALA A 118 11.77 -8.95 3.45
N ILE A 119 11.53 -7.63 3.44
CA ILE A 119 10.62 -6.99 4.40
C ILE A 119 9.19 -7.51 4.23
N THR A 120 8.70 -7.60 2.99
CA THR A 120 7.33 -8.03 2.68
C THR A 120 7.10 -9.48 3.09
N ARG A 121 8.02 -10.39 2.78
CA ARG A 121 7.94 -11.80 3.21
C ARG A 121 7.93 -11.94 4.73
N SER A 122 8.67 -11.10 5.43
CA SER A 122 8.71 -11.13 6.90
C SER A 122 7.41 -10.67 7.58
N MET A 123 6.43 -10.13 6.84
CA MET A 123 5.09 -9.88 7.37
C MET A 123 4.37 -11.19 7.72
N ASP A 124 4.74 -12.28 7.06
CA ASP A 124 4.20 -13.63 7.29
C ASP A 124 5.10 -14.48 8.23
N ALA A 125 6.00 -13.86 8.98
CA ALA A 125 6.96 -14.54 9.85
C ALA A 125 6.32 -15.47 10.90
N GLY A 126 5.08 -15.22 11.29
CA GLY A 126 4.30 -16.13 12.14
C GLY A 126 3.93 -17.45 11.47
N LEU A 127 3.91 -17.51 10.14
CA LEU A 127 3.66 -18.70 9.32
C LEU A 127 4.95 -19.28 8.73
N VAL A 128 5.93 -18.42 8.46
CA VAL A 128 7.18 -18.73 7.77
C VAL A 128 8.35 -18.13 8.56
N PRO A 129 8.76 -18.74 9.70
CA PRO A 129 9.74 -18.17 10.64
C PRO A 129 11.11 -17.87 10.04
N GLU A 130 11.53 -18.58 9.00
CA GLU A 130 12.78 -18.35 8.27
C GLU A 130 12.89 -16.97 7.62
N THR A 131 11.77 -16.27 7.45
CA THR A 131 11.73 -14.91 6.92
C THR A 131 12.08 -13.82 7.94
N ILE A 132 12.14 -14.15 9.24
CA ILE A 132 12.41 -13.20 10.34
C ILE A 132 13.77 -12.51 10.14
N GLU A 133 14.83 -13.30 10.02
CA GLU A 133 16.18 -12.76 9.98
C GLU A 133 16.50 -11.99 8.68
N PRO A 134 16.14 -12.49 7.47
CA PRO A 134 16.24 -11.69 6.25
C PRO A 134 15.47 -10.37 6.35
N GLY A 135 14.24 -10.40 6.85
CA GLY A 135 13.42 -9.21 7.02
C GLY A 135 13.99 -8.22 8.04
N ARG A 136 14.64 -8.69 9.10
CA ARG A 136 15.32 -7.85 10.09
C ARG A 136 16.50 -7.10 9.46
N ARG A 137 17.36 -7.80 8.71
CA ARG A 137 18.49 -7.20 7.97
C ARG A 137 18.02 -6.16 6.97
N ALA A 138 17.04 -6.51 6.17
CA ALA A 138 16.47 -5.60 5.17
C ALA A 138 15.88 -4.32 5.81
N ARG A 139 15.22 -4.43 6.98
CA ARG A 139 14.77 -3.25 7.74
C ARG A 139 15.92 -2.39 8.26
N GLN A 140 17.07 -2.99 8.61
CA GLN A 140 18.25 -2.24 8.99
C GLN A 140 18.86 -1.49 7.80
N GLU A 141 18.95 -2.13 6.63
CA GLU A 141 19.40 -1.48 5.39
C GLU A 141 18.52 -0.29 5.02
N LEU A 142 17.19 -0.48 5.04
CA LEU A 142 16.26 0.63 4.80
C LEU A 142 16.37 1.73 5.87
N SER A 143 16.66 1.37 7.13
CA SER A 143 16.87 2.38 8.18
C SER A 143 18.13 3.20 7.92
N ALA A 144 19.19 2.59 7.41
CA ALA A 144 20.42 3.30 7.02
C ALA A 144 20.18 4.25 5.84
N MET A 145 19.37 3.85 4.85
CA MET A 145 18.94 4.74 3.75
C MET A 145 18.18 5.95 4.28
N VAL A 146 17.20 5.72 5.16
CA VAL A 146 16.42 6.81 5.78
C VAL A 146 17.32 7.75 6.55
N GLU A 147 18.28 7.23 7.32
CA GLU A 147 19.25 8.06 8.05
C GLU A 147 20.05 8.96 7.11
N ALA A 148 20.53 8.41 5.99
CA ALA A 148 21.23 9.19 4.97
C ALA A 148 20.35 10.30 4.38
N TRP A 149 19.07 10.05 4.13
CA TRP A 149 18.15 11.10 3.64
C TRP A 149 17.93 12.22 4.64
N PHE A 150 17.89 11.91 5.95
CA PHE A 150 17.77 12.96 6.98
C PHE A 150 19.05 13.81 7.14
N GLN A 151 20.20 13.26 6.75
CA GLN A 151 21.49 13.98 6.77
C GLN A 151 21.75 14.76 5.47
N ALA A 152 21.18 14.34 4.37
CA ALA A 152 21.33 15.00 3.10
C ALA A 152 20.55 16.34 3.04
N SER A 153 21.10 17.31 2.31
CA SER A 153 20.32 18.50 1.92
C SER A 153 19.28 18.06 0.88
N GLY A 154 18.12 17.61 1.35
CA GLY A 154 17.09 17.02 0.51
C GLY A 154 16.47 17.99 -0.50
N LYS A 155 15.93 17.42 -1.57
CA LYS A 155 15.04 18.14 -2.50
C LYS A 155 13.77 18.59 -1.76
N PRO A 156 13.05 19.61 -2.26
CA PRO A 156 11.69 19.88 -1.78
C PRO A 156 10.83 18.61 -1.87
N GLY A 157 10.03 18.36 -0.83
CA GLY A 157 9.17 17.19 -0.75
C GLY A 157 8.64 16.96 0.66
N LEU A 158 7.86 15.90 0.84
CA LEU A 158 7.21 15.59 2.11
C LEU A 158 8.21 15.49 3.27
N LEU A 159 9.39 14.88 3.05
CA LEU A 159 10.39 14.73 4.11
C LEU A 159 10.94 16.08 4.58
N ALA A 160 11.20 17.01 3.65
CA ALA A 160 11.65 18.35 4.00
C ALA A 160 10.61 19.12 4.85
N ASP A 161 9.32 18.96 4.53
CA ASP A 161 8.24 19.56 5.31
C ASP A 161 8.10 18.91 6.69
N VAL A 162 8.19 17.59 6.78
CA VAL A 162 8.19 16.87 8.05
C VAL A 162 9.33 17.33 8.94
N VAL A 163 10.55 17.41 8.42
CA VAL A 163 11.73 17.87 9.17
C VAL A 163 11.56 19.31 9.67
N ARG A 164 10.98 20.19 8.85
CA ARG A 164 10.72 21.60 9.21
C ARG A 164 9.71 21.73 10.36
N HIS A 165 8.74 20.84 10.48
CA HIS A 165 7.62 20.98 11.40
C HIS A 165 7.64 20.00 12.58
N LYS A 166 8.56 19.03 12.63
CA LYS A 166 8.59 17.98 13.66
C LYS A 166 8.73 18.50 15.09
N ASP A 167 9.57 19.53 15.31
CA ASP A 167 9.81 20.08 16.65
C ASP A 167 8.55 20.77 17.18
N ARG A 168 7.80 21.48 16.32
CA ARG A 168 6.52 22.08 16.67
C ARG A 168 5.44 21.03 16.98
N ALA A 169 5.54 19.86 16.35
CA ALA A 169 4.63 18.75 16.60
C ALA A 169 4.94 18.00 17.91
N GLY A 170 6.11 18.23 18.52
CA GLY A 170 6.53 17.59 19.77
C GLY A 170 6.72 16.08 19.63
N VAL A 171 7.10 15.60 18.44
CA VAL A 171 7.21 14.16 18.13
C VAL A 171 8.67 13.73 18.23
N PRO A 172 8.98 12.59 18.89
CA PRO A 172 10.34 12.07 18.95
C PRO A 172 10.92 11.79 17.55
N ASP A 173 12.15 12.22 17.31
CA ASP A 173 12.86 12.04 16.03
C ASP A 173 12.86 10.58 15.55
N ILE A 174 13.05 9.63 16.46
CA ILE A 174 13.04 8.22 16.12
C ILE A 174 11.70 7.77 15.52
N TYR A 175 10.57 8.29 15.99
CA TYR A 175 9.26 7.96 15.45
C TYR A 175 9.06 8.57 14.04
N VAL A 176 9.61 9.76 13.81
CA VAL A 176 9.61 10.40 12.50
C VAL A 176 10.40 9.56 11.49
N ARG A 177 11.62 9.13 11.84
CA ARG A 177 12.47 8.27 11.00
C ARG A 177 11.81 6.91 10.71
N ASN A 178 11.27 6.27 11.75
CA ASN A 178 10.56 5.00 11.60
C ASN A 178 9.31 5.14 10.70
N THR A 179 8.59 6.24 10.80
CA THR A 179 7.41 6.52 9.96
C THR A 179 7.83 6.77 8.51
N THR A 180 8.92 7.50 8.26
CA THR A 180 9.49 7.67 6.92
C THR A 180 9.86 6.32 6.30
N ARG A 181 10.50 5.44 7.06
CA ARG A 181 10.80 4.06 6.64
C ARG A 181 9.55 3.28 6.25
N VAL A 182 8.50 3.35 7.09
CA VAL A 182 7.21 2.68 6.83
C VAL A 182 6.54 3.25 5.59
N MET A 183 6.57 4.57 5.39
CA MET A 183 5.98 5.22 4.22
C MET A 183 6.71 4.84 2.94
N PHE A 184 8.05 4.83 2.94
CA PHE A 184 8.83 4.46 1.76
C PHE A 184 8.57 3.00 1.37
N GLN A 185 8.68 2.07 2.32
CA GLN A 185 8.41 0.66 2.08
C GLN A 185 6.96 0.42 1.64
N GLY A 186 5.99 1.04 2.33
CA GLY A 186 4.58 0.90 2.01
C GLY A 186 4.22 1.52 0.66
N GLY A 187 4.80 2.68 0.32
CA GLY A 187 4.59 3.35 -0.97
C GLY A 187 5.21 2.60 -2.15
N TYR A 188 6.20 1.75 -1.90
CA TYR A 188 6.76 0.88 -2.92
C TYR A 188 6.02 -0.46 -3.00
N SER A 189 6.11 -1.30 -1.97
CA SER A 189 5.70 -2.71 -2.05
C SER A 189 4.21 -2.91 -2.31
N THR A 190 3.35 -2.09 -1.68
CA THR A 190 1.90 -2.22 -1.87
C THR A 190 1.45 -1.68 -3.21
N VAL A 191 2.13 -0.66 -3.75
CA VAL A 191 1.82 -0.10 -5.07
C VAL A 191 2.28 -1.06 -6.16
N VAL A 192 3.48 -1.66 -6.05
CA VAL A 192 3.92 -2.74 -6.97
C VAL A 192 2.89 -3.87 -7.02
N ALA A 193 2.46 -4.35 -5.85
CA ALA A 193 1.46 -5.41 -5.78
C ALA A 193 0.09 -4.96 -6.33
N GLY A 194 -0.32 -3.71 -6.05
CA GLY A 194 -1.56 -3.11 -6.55
C GLY A 194 -1.58 -3.00 -8.06
N ILE A 195 -0.50 -2.50 -8.67
CA ILE A 195 -0.34 -2.43 -10.13
C ILE A 195 -0.44 -3.83 -10.74
N GLY A 196 0.30 -4.80 -10.20
CA GLY A 196 0.25 -6.18 -10.68
C GLY A 196 -1.16 -6.78 -10.64
N ASN A 197 -1.88 -6.59 -9.53
CA ASN A 197 -3.24 -7.10 -9.37
C ASN A 197 -4.24 -6.39 -10.30
N VAL A 198 -4.15 -5.06 -10.42
CA VAL A 198 -4.99 -4.26 -11.32
C VAL A 198 -4.78 -4.69 -12.76
N VAL A 199 -3.54 -4.72 -13.26
CA VAL A 199 -3.24 -5.14 -14.64
C VAL A 199 -3.67 -6.58 -14.88
N SER A 200 -3.40 -7.51 -13.96
CA SER A 200 -3.88 -8.89 -14.05
C SER A 200 -5.41 -8.99 -14.10
N THR A 201 -6.12 -8.12 -13.39
CA THR A 201 -7.59 -8.07 -13.43
C THR A 201 -8.09 -7.53 -14.76
N LEU A 202 -7.47 -6.47 -15.29
CA LEU A 202 -7.80 -5.92 -16.60
C LEU A 202 -7.56 -6.94 -17.75
N LEU A 203 -6.47 -7.72 -17.66
CA LEU A 203 -6.19 -8.78 -18.64
C LEU A 203 -7.24 -9.92 -18.60
N ARG A 204 -7.77 -10.24 -17.42
CA ARG A 204 -8.83 -11.24 -17.26
C ARG A 204 -10.23 -10.72 -17.62
N HIS A 205 -10.42 -9.41 -17.56
CA HIS A 205 -11.69 -8.71 -17.81
C HIS A 205 -11.47 -7.53 -18.79
N PRO A 206 -11.16 -7.77 -20.07
CA PRO A 206 -10.79 -6.70 -21.00
C PRO A 206 -11.85 -5.61 -21.14
N TRP A 207 -13.13 -5.96 -21.01
CA TRP A 207 -14.25 -5.02 -21.05
C TRP A 207 -14.14 -3.91 -19.97
N VAL A 208 -13.46 -4.19 -18.83
CA VAL A 208 -13.22 -3.20 -17.78
C VAL A 208 -12.33 -2.09 -18.30
N LEU A 209 -11.24 -2.44 -18.98
CA LEU A 209 -10.32 -1.46 -19.56
C LEU A 209 -11.03 -0.61 -20.64
N ASP A 210 -11.87 -1.25 -21.45
CA ASP A 210 -12.64 -0.53 -22.50
C ASP A 210 -13.59 0.51 -21.89
N GLN A 211 -14.26 0.19 -20.77
CA GLN A 211 -15.11 1.14 -20.06
C GLN A 211 -14.30 2.24 -19.36
N LEU A 212 -13.10 1.96 -18.85
CA LEU A 212 -12.23 2.94 -18.20
C LEU A 212 -11.59 3.95 -19.18
N ARG A 213 -11.89 3.88 -20.48
CA ARG A 213 -11.64 4.96 -21.44
C ARG A 213 -12.56 6.18 -21.18
N ASP A 214 -13.68 5.97 -20.50
CA ASP A 214 -14.48 7.05 -19.95
C ASP A 214 -13.82 7.56 -18.66
N GLU A 215 -13.22 8.74 -18.75
CA GLU A 215 -12.50 9.37 -17.63
C GLU A 215 -13.40 9.58 -16.40
N SER A 216 -14.73 9.68 -16.58
CA SER A 216 -15.66 9.83 -15.46
C SER A 216 -15.73 8.59 -14.56
N LEU A 217 -15.36 7.41 -15.08
CA LEU A 217 -15.31 6.15 -14.35
C LEU A 217 -13.94 5.84 -13.72
N LEU A 218 -12.88 6.60 -14.05
CA LEU A 218 -11.54 6.27 -13.60
C LEU A 218 -11.42 6.25 -12.07
N GLN A 219 -11.95 7.26 -11.39
CA GLN A 219 -11.82 7.33 -9.92
C GLN A 219 -12.59 6.21 -9.22
N THR A 220 -13.84 6.01 -9.55
CA THR A 220 -14.68 4.97 -8.96
C THR A 220 -14.22 3.58 -9.37
N GLY A 221 -13.76 3.43 -10.60
CA GLY A 221 -13.22 2.18 -11.13
C GLY A 221 -11.92 1.76 -10.45
N ILE A 222 -11.02 2.70 -10.12
CA ILE A 222 -9.81 2.38 -9.35
C ILE A 222 -10.19 1.90 -7.94
N ASP A 223 -11.13 2.55 -7.28
CA ASP A 223 -11.62 2.11 -5.97
C ASP A 223 -12.26 0.70 -6.05
N GLU A 224 -13.01 0.43 -7.13
CA GLU A 224 -13.60 -0.88 -7.36
C GLU A 224 -12.54 -1.97 -7.63
N LEU A 225 -11.51 -1.68 -8.42
CA LEU A 225 -10.41 -2.61 -8.67
C LEU A 225 -9.63 -2.92 -7.37
N ILE A 226 -9.46 -1.93 -6.48
CA ILE A 226 -8.84 -2.13 -5.17
C ILE A 226 -9.76 -2.94 -4.24
N ARG A 227 -11.08 -2.73 -4.28
CA ARG A 227 -12.04 -3.57 -3.56
C ARG A 227 -11.96 -5.02 -4.03
N PHE A 228 -11.96 -5.23 -5.34
CA PHE A 228 -12.08 -6.55 -5.98
C PHE A 228 -10.82 -7.41 -5.84
N ASP A 229 -9.62 -6.85 -6.06
CA ASP A 229 -8.34 -7.60 -5.97
C ASP A 229 -7.22 -6.77 -5.30
N GLY A 230 -7.56 -6.10 -4.18
CA GLY A 230 -6.59 -5.29 -3.43
C GLY A 230 -5.43 -6.11 -2.87
N PRO A 231 -4.22 -5.50 -2.79
CA PRO A 231 -3.02 -6.23 -2.40
C PRO A 231 -2.97 -6.61 -0.90
N VAL A 232 -3.50 -5.77 -0.01
CA VAL A 232 -3.44 -5.99 1.44
C VAL A 232 -4.62 -6.85 1.87
N GLN A 233 -4.32 -8.05 2.39
CA GLN A 233 -5.35 -9.04 2.72
C GLN A 233 -5.97 -8.84 4.10
N GLY A 234 -5.30 -8.12 4.98
CA GLY A 234 -5.81 -7.86 6.32
C GLY A 234 -4.79 -7.25 7.26
N THR A 235 -5.19 -7.05 8.50
CA THR A 235 -4.33 -6.57 9.57
C THR A 235 -4.76 -7.13 10.93
N SER A 236 -3.82 -7.19 11.86
CA SER A 236 -4.08 -7.68 13.22
C SER A 236 -4.29 -6.55 14.22
N ARG A 237 -5.02 -6.85 15.27
CA ARG A 237 -5.14 -6.06 16.51
C ARG A 237 -5.06 -6.99 17.70
N MET A 238 -4.61 -6.50 18.85
CA MET A 238 -4.67 -7.26 20.10
C MET A 238 -5.76 -6.70 21.00
N ALA A 239 -6.57 -7.58 21.57
CA ALA A 239 -7.62 -7.20 22.52
C ALA A 239 -7.00 -6.72 23.85
N THR A 240 -7.29 -5.47 24.24
CA THR A 240 -6.80 -4.89 25.49
C THR A 240 -7.66 -5.29 26.68
N GLN A 241 -8.87 -5.77 26.44
CA GLN A 241 -9.84 -6.27 27.43
C GLN A 241 -10.72 -7.34 26.80
N SER A 242 -11.38 -8.14 27.63
CA SER A 242 -12.34 -9.13 27.13
C SER A 242 -13.56 -8.44 26.53
N THR A 243 -14.05 -8.94 25.41
CA THR A 243 -15.15 -8.35 24.63
C THR A 243 -15.82 -9.42 23.76
N THR A 244 -16.85 -9.03 23.00
CA THR A 244 -17.53 -9.91 22.04
C THR A 244 -17.68 -9.18 20.71
N ILE A 245 -17.31 -9.86 19.62
CA ILE A 245 -17.49 -9.37 18.24
C ILE A 245 -18.18 -10.47 17.42
N GLY A 246 -19.26 -10.11 16.71
CA GLY A 246 -20.02 -11.07 15.91
C GLY A 246 -20.53 -12.28 16.69
N GLY A 247 -20.81 -12.13 18.00
CA GLY A 247 -21.20 -13.23 18.90
C GLY A 247 -20.04 -14.09 19.41
N VAL A 248 -18.80 -13.84 18.98
CA VAL A 248 -17.61 -14.59 19.39
C VAL A 248 -16.94 -13.89 20.57
N PRO A 249 -16.76 -14.55 21.74
CA PRO A 249 -16.00 -13.98 22.85
C PRO A 249 -14.52 -13.89 22.48
N ILE A 250 -13.90 -12.77 22.86
CA ILE A 250 -12.50 -12.48 22.67
C ILE A 250 -11.93 -12.08 24.03
N GLU A 251 -10.90 -12.76 24.47
CA GLU A 251 -10.24 -12.49 25.74
C GLU A 251 -9.12 -11.46 25.58
N ARG A 252 -8.82 -10.74 26.68
CA ARG A 252 -7.67 -9.84 26.73
C ARG A 252 -6.38 -10.56 26.30
N GLY A 253 -5.60 -9.95 25.43
CA GLY A 253 -4.34 -10.49 24.88
C GLY A 253 -4.51 -11.35 23.64
N GLN A 254 -5.72 -11.72 23.25
CA GLN A 254 -5.93 -12.44 21.99
C GLN A 254 -5.74 -11.52 20.78
N THR A 255 -5.18 -12.07 19.73
CA THR A 255 -5.02 -11.39 18.44
C THR A 255 -6.26 -11.58 17.59
N VAL A 256 -6.81 -10.48 17.11
CA VAL A 256 -7.91 -10.43 16.14
C VAL A 256 -7.36 -10.09 14.78
N LEU A 257 -7.56 -10.95 13.81
CA LEU A 257 -7.21 -10.70 12.42
C LEU A 257 -8.47 -10.22 11.66
N THR A 258 -8.41 -9.01 11.09
CA THR A 258 -9.43 -8.48 10.18
C THR A 258 -9.02 -8.81 8.74
N LEU A 259 -9.84 -9.59 8.03
CA LEU A 259 -9.56 -10.06 6.67
C LEU A 259 -10.24 -9.11 5.67
N PHE A 260 -9.49 -8.17 5.12
CA PHE A 260 -9.98 -7.14 4.19
C PHE A 260 -10.51 -7.74 2.91
N ALA A 261 -9.80 -8.74 2.36
CA ALA A 261 -10.26 -9.42 1.14
C ALA A 261 -11.64 -10.03 1.32
N ALA A 262 -11.89 -10.72 2.45
CA ALA A 262 -13.20 -11.29 2.73
C ALA A 262 -14.26 -10.20 2.97
N ALA A 263 -13.92 -9.16 3.75
CA ALA A 263 -14.84 -8.06 4.05
C ALA A 263 -15.20 -7.25 2.79
N ASN A 264 -14.28 -7.08 1.86
CA ASN A 264 -14.52 -6.42 0.59
C ASN A 264 -15.43 -7.22 -0.37
N HIS A 265 -15.66 -8.50 -0.06
CA HIS A 265 -16.58 -9.38 -0.78
C HIS A 265 -17.79 -9.78 0.07
N ASP A 266 -18.05 -9.06 1.16
CA ASP A 266 -19.21 -9.30 2.01
C ASP A 266 -20.51 -8.87 1.29
N PRO A 267 -21.44 -9.81 1.00
CA PRO A 267 -22.67 -9.49 0.29
C PRO A 267 -23.65 -8.61 1.10
N GLU A 268 -23.50 -8.53 2.42
CA GLU A 268 -24.27 -7.63 3.27
C GLU A 268 -23.86 -6.16 3.07
N GLN A 269 -22.59 -5.91 2.66
CA GLN A 269 -22.07 -4.58 2.39
C GLN A 269 -22.04 -4.24 0.91
N PHE A 270 -21.68 -5.18 0.04
CA PHE A 270 -21.48 -4.97 -1.38
C PHE A 270 -22.42 -5.86 -2.20
N PRO A 271 -23.50 -5.31 -2.79
CA PRO A 271 -24.31 -6.07 -3.75
C PRO A 271 -23.43 -6.59 -4.89
N TRP A 272 -23.66 -7.84 -5.31
CA TRP A 272 -22.85 -8.53 -6.34
C TRP A 272 -21.33 -8.45 -6.05
N PRO A 273 -20.86 -8.95 -4.89
CA PRO A 273 -19.52 -8.68 -4.41
C PRO A 273 -18.43 -9.28 -5.28
N ASN A 274 -18.75 -10.31 -6.07
CA ASN A 274 -17.83 -10.99 -6.98
C ASN A 274 -17.85 -10.43 -8.41
N GLU A 275 -18.61 -9.36 -8.65
CA GLU A 275 -18.65 -8.63 -9.92
C GLU A 275 -17.86 -7.32 -9.79
N ILE A 276 -17.29 -6.86 -10.91
CA ILE A 276 -16.65 -5.55 -11.02
C ILE A 276 -17.70 -4.55 -11.48
N VAL A 277 -18.02 -3.58 -10.62
CA VAL A 277 -19.00 -2.53 -10.88
C VAL A 277 -18.30 -1.18 -10.79
N LEU A 278 -17.92 -0.61 -11.94
CA LEU A 278 -17.00 0.54 -12.01
C LEU A 278 -17.57 1.85 -11.42
N ASP A 279 -18.89 1.98 -11.39
CA ASP A 279 -19.62 3.10 -10.80
C ASP A 279 -20.21 2.78 -9.43
N ARG A 280 -19.70 1.75 -8.76
CA ARG A 280 -20.19 1.35 -7.44
C ARG A 280 -20.19 2.52 -6.46
N ALA A 281 -21.38 2.86 -5.95
CA ALA A 281 -21.58 3.90 -4.96
C ALA A 281 -22.67 3.48 -3.95
N PRO A 282 -22.38 3.49 -2.62
CA PRO A 282 -21.09 3.75 -2.01
C PRO A 282 -20.10 2.59 -2.18
N ASN A 283 -18.79 2.90 -2.25
CA ASN A 283 -17.73 1.90 -2.29
C ASN A 283 -16.76 2.12 -1.11
N GLN A 284 -17.20 1.81 0.10
CA GLN A 284 -16.43 1.98 1.34
C GLN A 284 -15.57 0.74 1.62
N HIS A 285 -14.72 0.35 0.66
CA HIS A 285 -13.88 -0.83 0.79
C HIS A 285 -12.77 -0.67 1.85
N LEU A 286 -12.26 -1.80 2.35
CA LEU A 286 -11.19 -1.84 3.36
C LEU A 286 -9.77 -1.95 2.76
N GLY A 287 -9.60 -1.79 1.46
CA GLY A 287 -8.29 -1.90 0.79
C GLY A 287 -7.23 -0.94 1.32
N PHE A 288 -7.66 0.20 1.88
CA PHE A 288 -6.79 1.16 2.58
C PHE A 288 -6.94 1.13 4.11
N GLY A 289 -7.56 0.10 4.67
CA GLY A 289 -7.88 0.02 6.08
C GLY A 289 -8.98 1.00 6.49
N TRP A 290 -9.16 1.17 7.82
CA TRP A 290 -10.18 2.05 8.39
C TRP A 290 -9.75 2.62 9.74
N GLY A 291 -10.34 3.76 10.17
CA GLY A 291 -10.11 4.34 11.49
C GLY A 291 -8.74 5.02 11.64
N PRO A 292 -8.19 5.06 12.86
CA PRO A 292 -6.93 5.77 13.16
C PRO A 292 -5.72 5.29 12.36
N HIS A 293 -5.77 4.06 11.87
CA HIS A 293 -4.72 3.43 11.09
C HIS A 293 -5.06 3.30 9.59
N SER A 294 -6.05 4.07 9.09
CA SER A 294 -6.28 4.15 7.65
C SER A 294 -5.02 4.64 6.92
N CYS A 295 -4.82 4.17 5.70
CA CYS A 295 -3.61 4.45 4.93
C CYS A 295 -3.40 5.96 4.74
N ILE A 296 -2.20 6.46 5.06
CA ILE A 296 -1.80 7.85 4.81
C ILE A 296 -1.62 8.10 3.31
N GLY A 297 -1.10 7.10 2.58
CA GLY A 297 -0.76 7.19 1.16
C GLY A 297 -1.92 6.93 0.20
N THR A 298 -3.18 6.85 0.67
CA THR A 298 -4.36 6.54 -0.17
C THR A 298 -4.39 7.36 -1.46
N VAL A 299 -4.30 8.68 -1.33
CA VAL A 299 -4.40 9.60 -2.48
C VAL A 299 -3.27 9.37 -3.51
N VAL A 300 -2.06 9.08 -3.04
CA VAL A 300 -0.90 8.86 -3.94
C VAL A 300 -1.04 7.51 -4.65
N ALA A 301 -1.47 6.46 -3.95
CA ALA A 301 -1.73 5.16 -4.56
C ALA A 301 -2.85 5.25 -5.61
N GLN A 302 -3.93 5.97 -5.32
CA GLN A 302 -5.02 6.20 -6.28
C GLN A 302 -4.56 7.00 -7.50
N ILE A 303 -3.77 8.07 -7.32
CA ILE A 303 -3.16 8.83 -8.42
C ILE A 303 -2.30 7.90 -9.28
N THR A 304 -1.42 7.13 -8.67
CA THR A 304 -0.50 6.23 -9.41
C THR A 304 -1.27 5.22 -10.25
N LEU A 305 -2.27 4.57 -9.67
CA LEU A 305 -3.10 3.58 -10.38
C LEU A 305 -3.97 4.24 -11.46
N ARG A 306 -4.53 5.41 -11.18
CA ARG A 306 -5.35 6.16 -12.14
C ARG A 306 -4.54 6.55 -13.38
N GLU A 307 -3.36 7.12 -13.20
CA GLU A 307 -2.52 7.53 -14.32
C GLU A 307 -2.04 6.32 -15.14
N LEU A 308 -1.64 5.23 -14.48
CA LEU A 308 -1.29 3.98 -15.17
C LEU A 308 -2.45 3.44 -16.00
N VAL A 309 -3.64 3.33 -15.41
CA VAL A 309 -4.82 2.78 -16.10
C VAL A 309 -5.29 3.70 -17.22
N SER A 310 -5.27 5.01 -17.01
CA SER A 310 -5.61 6.00 -18.04
C SER A 310 -4.69 5.91 -19.26
N VAL A 311 -3.37 5.80 -19.06
CA VAL A 311 -2.40 5.60 -20.14
C VAL A 311 -2.65 4.24 -20.82
N LEU A 312 -2.82 3.17 -20.06
CA LEU A 312 -3.08 1.83 -20.61
C LEU A 312 -4.37 1.78 -21.44
N ALA A 313 -5.43 2.45 -20.99
CA ALA A 313 -6.72 2.52 -21.71
C ALA A 313 -6.63 3.29 -23.03
N SER A 314 -5.73 4.27 -23.13
CA SER A 314 -5.49 5.08 -24.32
C SER A 314 -4.32 4.60 -25.18
N TRP A 315 -3.56 3.59 -24.73
CA TRP A 315 -2.39 3.09 -25.46
C TRP A 315 -2.78 2.48 -26.82
N PRO A 316 -2.05 2.78 -27.91
CA PRO A 316 -2.46 2.34 -29.24
C PRO A 316 -2.47 0.82 -29.42
N GLN A 317 -1.62 0.12 -28.70
CA GLN A 317 -1.48 -1.33 -28.76
C GLN A 317 -2.18 -1.99 -27.57
N SER A 318 -2.88 -3.10 -27.79
CA SER A 318 -3.52 -3.85 -26.72
C SER A 318 -2.49 -4.64 -25.90
N LEU A 319 -2.61 -4.55 -24.56
CA LEU A 319 -1.82 -5.40 -23.67
C LEU A 319 -2.43 -6.81 -23.62
N ARG A 320 -1.61 -7.83 -23.78
CA ARG A 320 -2.01 -9.25 -23.74
C ARG A 320 -1.09 -10.03 -22.84
N GLN A 321 -1.63 -11.03 -22.15
CA GLN A 321 -0.81 -11.95 -21.36
C GLN A 321 -0.02 -12.86 -22.31
N ALA A 322 1.31 -12.86 -22.15
CA ALA A 322 2.23 -13.65 -22.98
C ALA A 322 2.35 -15.09 -22.45
N ARG A 323 2.42 -15.26 -21.14
CA ARG A 323 2.52 -16.55 -20.43
C ARG A 323 1.68 -16.50 -19.13
N PRO A 324 1.32 -17.67 -18.53
CA PRO A 324 0.60 -17.69 -17.25
C PRO A 324 1.30 -16.87 -16.17
N ALA A 325 0.56 -15.98 -15.51
CA ALA A 325 1.05 -15.25 -14.37
C ALA A 325 1.31 -16.18 -13.18
N ARG A 326 2.32 -15.86 -12.38
CA ARG A 326 2.64 -16.61 -11.17
C ARG A 326 2.40 -15.77 -9.92
N ARG A 327 1.65 -16.33 -8.96
CA ARG A 327 1.38 -15.66 -7.68
C ARG A 327 2.40 -16.05 -6.62
N ARG A 328 2.69 -15.10 -5.73
CA ARG A 328 3.49 -15.36 -4.53
C ARG A 328 2.68 -16.15 -3.51
N THR A 329 3.36 -17.01 -2.76
CA THR A 329 2.78 -17.74 -1.64
C THR A 329 2.94 -16.90 -0.36
N THR A 330 2.10 -15.88 -0.22
CA THR A 330 2.09 -14.94 0.92
C THR A 330 0.66 -14.76 1.42
N ALA A 331 0.49 -14.59 2.76
CA ALA A 331 -0.81 -14.46 3.40
C ALA A 331 -1.21 -12.99 3.60
N THR A 332 -0.26 -12.13 4.05
CA THR A 332 -0.54 -10.72 4.34
C THR A 332 -0.69 -9.88 3.08
N MET A 333 0.10 -10.19 2.04
CA MET A 333 0.11 -9.47 0.77
C MET A 333 -0.27 -10.40 -0.37
N ARG A 334 -1.42 -10.14 -1.02
CA ARG A 334 -1.78 -10.81 -2.27
C ARG A 334 -1.06 -10.11 -3.44
N SER A 335 -0.05 -10.76 -3.97
CA SER A 335 0.79 -10.21 -5.04
C SER A 335 1.16 -11.26 -6.06
N LEU A 336 1.57 -10.80 -7.23
CA LEU A 336 2.16 -11.64 -8.25
C LEU A 336 3.68 -11.71 -8.06
N GLU A 337 4.28 -12.80 -8.49
CA GLU A 337 5.72 -12.97 -8.59
C GLU A 337 6.20 -12.55 -9.98
N GLU A 338 5.41 -12.86 -11.03
CA GLU A 338 5.59 -12.40 -12.40
C GLU A 338 4.27 -12.26 -13.14
N LEU A 339 4.22 -11.30 -14.03
CA LEU A 339 3.10 -11.06 -14.95
C LEU A 339 3.66 -10.76 -16.35
N PRO A 340 4.04 -11.81 -17.11
CA PRO A 340 4.58 -11.64 -18.46
C PRO A 340 3.50 -11.23 -19.45
N VAL A 341 3.77 -10.13 -20.18
CA VAL A 341 2.84 -9.55 -21.13
C VAL A 341 3.55 -9.14 -22.43
N THR A 342 2.77 -8.87 -23.46
CA THR A 342 3.22 -8.27 -24.71
C THR A 342 2.23 -7.22 -25.17
N PHE A 343 2.71 -6.19 -25.84
CA PHE A 343 1.87 -5.31 -26.63
C PHE A 343 1.60 -5.99 -28.00
N GLY A 344 0.31 -6.16 -28.32
CA GLY A 344 -0.15 -6.71 -29.57
C GLY A 344 -0.63 -5.62 -30.53
N ALA A 345 -0.62 -5.94 -31.82
CA ALA A 345 -1.18 -5.07 -32.85
C ALA A 345 -2.72 -4.95 -32.71
#